data_90fc189ad9c78d32aeb523036c6fb938
#
_entry.id   90fc189ad9c78d32aeb523036c6fb938
#
_cell.length_a   1.000
_cell.length_b   1.000
_cell.length_c   1.000
_cell.angle_alpha   90.00
_cell.angle_beta   90.00
_cell.angle_gamma   90.00
#
_symmetry.space_group_name_H-M   'P 1'
#
loop_
_entity.id
_entity.type
_entity.pdbx_description
1 polymer ?
#
loop_
_entity_poly.entity_id
_entity_poly.type
_entity_poly.pdbx_seq_one_letter_code
_entity_poly.pdbx_strand_id
1 'polypeptide(L)'
;MPSYFTGADVIALERFSPSSFQPQPQPADVSSDSGDMSALVKIPNPLDTNPRYSVHPFHSEILPDDRVVSVYLPPQYLTEPDRHFPVFYLHDGQNLFDGRTSYIAGKTWNAHTTADRLNETGQIEPLILVGIANTGLRRMAEYTPTRDFKMGGGEGQKYGRLLIEELKPLIDRTYRTLPDAKNTGLGGSSLGGLISLYLGFEHPEVFSRIAVLSPSLWWDHRSILRLINDQAAKPHLRIWLDMGTAEGMRYLRDANLLERLLVKHGWQLGVDLAYVEVPGAVHDENAWSNRFGNVLRFLFPA
;
A
#
# COMPACT_ATOMS: atom_id res chain seq x y z
N MET A 1 17.65 -45.24 -14.79
CA MET A 1 17.98 -44.36 -15.93
C MET A 1 16.84 -43.39 -16.11
N PRO A 2 17.00 -42.10 -15.85
CA PRO A 2 15.95 -41.13 -16.07
C PRO A 2 16.05 -40.59 -17.51
N SER A 3 14.92 -40.55 -18.19
CA SER A 3 14.76 -40.04 -19.54
C SER A 3 14.68 -38.51 -19.51
N TYR A 4 15.48 -37.86 -20.32
CA TYR A 4 15.56 -36.43 -20.57
C TYR A 4 14.32 -35.92 -21.32
N PHE A 5 13.73 -34.84 -20.83
CA PHE A 5 12.77 -34.07 -21.61
C PHE A 5 13.54 -33.23 -22.66
N THR A 6 13.27 -33.51 -23.92
CA THR A 6 13.69 -32.70 -25.08
C THR A 6 12.62 -31.69 -25.40
N GLY A 7 13.09 -30.51 -25.74
CA GLY A 7 12.37 -29.26 -25.89
C GLY A 7 11.37 -29.16 -27.05
N ALA A 8 10.84 -27.98 -27.12
CA ALA A 8 9.98 -27.33 -28.10
C ALA A 8 8.50 -27.22 -27.72
N ASP A 9 8.21 -26.24 -26.88
CA ASP A 9 6.97 -25.47 -26.98
C ASP A 9 7.31 -23.98 -26.91
N VAL A 10 7.67 -23.44 -28.07
CA VAL A 10 7.73 -22.02 -28.35
C VAL A 10 6.28 -21.56 -28.54
N ILE A 11 5.62 -21.21 -27.45
CA ILE A 11 4.32 -20.54 -27.54
C ILE A 11 4.59 -19.11 -28.03
N ALA A 12 4.01 -18.80 -29.18
CA ALA A 12 4.04 -17.54 -29.88
C ALA A 12 3.82 -16.36 -28.92
N LEU A 13 4.76 -15.43 -28.90
CA LEU A 13 4.60 -14.09 -28.32
C LEU A 13 3.57 -13.34 -29.17
N GLU A 14 2.31 -13.37 -28.79
CA GLU A 14 1.35 -12.40 -29.28
C GLU A 14 1.83 -11.00 -28.89
N ARG A 15 2.11 -10.22 -29.91
CA ARG A 15 2.52 -8.81 -29.80
C ARG A 15 1.38 -8.02 -29.20
N PHE A 16 1.50 -7.67 -27.95
CA PHE A 16 0.62 -6.68 -27.34
C PHE A 16 0.89 -5.31 -27.99
N SER A 17 -0.13 -4.79 -28.68
CA SER A 17 -0.16 -3.42 -29.19
C SER A 17 -0.23 -2.45 -27.99
N PRO A 18 0.50 -1.32 -27.99
CA PRO A 18 0.52 -0.35 -26.88
C PRO A 18 -0.81 0.42 -26.66
N SER A 19 -1.86 0.09 -27.40
CA SER A 19 -3.10 0.85 -27.45
C SER A 19 -4.10 0.58 -26.31
N SER A 20 -3.81 -0.29 -25.34
CA SER A 20 -4.71 -0.58 -24.22
C SER A 20 -4.37 0.17 -22.93
N PHE A 21 -3.29 0.94 -22.90
CA PHE A 21 -2.98 1.85 -21.81
C PHE A 21 -3.16 3.29 -22.28
N GLN A 22 -4.41 3.71 -22.44
CA GLN A 22 -4.71 5.13 -22.59
C GLN A 22 -4.53 5.79 -21.23
N PRO A 23 -3.71 6.85 -21.10
CA PRO A 23 -3.78 7.73 -19.95
C PRO A 23 -5.20 8.29 -19.91
N GLN A 24 -5.88 8.12 -18.79
CA GLN A 24 -7.20 8.70 -18.56
C GLN A 24 -7.10 10.20 -18.84
N PRO A 25 -8.06 10.79 -19.56
CA PRO A 25 -8.03 12.21 -19.89
C PRO A 25 -8.03 13.01 -18.58
N GLN A 26 -7.16 13.99 -18.52
CA GLN A 26 -7.22 15.05 -17.51
C GLN A 26 -8.61 15.67 -17.57
N PRO A 27 -9.22 16.09 -16.45
CA PRO A 27 -10.44 16.86 -16.49
C PRO A 27 -10.19 18.09 -17.36
N ALA A 28 -11.03 18.23 -18.39
CA ALA A 28 -10.98 19.35 -19.32
C ALA A 28 -11.03 20.66 -18.53
N ASP A 29 -10.16 21.62 -18.89
CA ASP A 29 -10.29 23.00 -18.49
C ASP A 29 -11.73 23.47 -18.76
N VAL A 30 -12.50 23.61 -17.69
CA VAL A 30 -13.83 24.21 -17.76
C VAL A 30 -13.60 25.70 -17.91
N SER A 31 -13.77 26.17 -19.14
CA SER A 31 -13.77 27.60 -19.45
C SER A 31 -14.70 28.35 -18.49
N SER A 32 -14.19 29.43 -17.97
CA SER A 32 -14.83 30.41 -17.10
C SER A 32 -16.20 30.87 -17.66
N ASP A 33 -17.25 30.27 -17.14
CA ASP A 33 -18.56 30.90 -17.12
C ASP A 33 -18.80 31.40 -15.69
N SER A 34 -18.83 32.72 -15.55
CA SER A 34 -18.96 33.41 -14.25
C SER A 34 -20.43 33.41 -13.80
N GLY A 35 -20.96 32.24 -13.53
CA GLY A 35 -22.18 32.06 -12.76
C GLY A 35 -21.81 32.04 -11.27
N ASP A 36 -22.48 32.83 -10.47
CA ASP A 36 -22.35 32.95 -9.02
C ASP A 36 -22.47 31.55 -8.35
N MET A 37 -21.34 30.91 -8.09
CA MET A 37 -21.20 29.61 -7.43
C MET A 37 -20.99 29.77 -5.91
N SER A 38 -21.41 30.88 -5.32
CA SER A 38 -21.19 31.19 -3.89
C SER A 38 -22.10 30.43 -2.91
N ALA A 39 -22.87 29.45 -3.36
CA ALA A 39 -23.84 28.70 -2.52
C ALA A 39 -23.72 27.17 -2.59
N LEU A 40 -22.55 26.61 -2.87
CA LEU A 40 -22.30 25.21 -2.52
C LEU A 40 -22.14 25.12 -1.01
N VAL A 41 -23.21 24.74 -0.32
CA VAL A 41 -23.15 24.33 1.09
C VAL A 41 -22.08 23.23 1.19
N LYS A 42 -20.89 23.58 1.70
CA LYS A 42 -19.88 22.56 2.03
C LYS A 42 -20.49 21.67 3.09
N ILE A 43 -20.90 20.47 2.72
CA ILE A 43 -21.30 19.45 3.71
C ILE A 43 -20.04 19.19 4.54
N PRO A 44 -20.04 19.52 5.86
CA PRO A 44 -18.86 19.29 6.69
C PRO A 44 -18.54 17.78 6.71
N ASN A 45 -17.29 17.44 6.42
CA ASN A 45 -16.84 16.07 6.62
C ASN A 45 -16.61 15.88 8.14
N PRO A 46 -17.12 14.80 8.75
CA PRO A 46 -16.84 14.50 10.16
C PRO A 46 -15.33 14.48 10.51
N LEU A 47 -14.46 14.22 9.54
CA LEU A 47 -13.01 14.28 9.72
C LEU A 47 -12.48 15.71 9.91
N ASP A 48 -13.13 16.73 9.35
CA ASP A 48 -12.64 18.13 9.44
C ASP A 48 -12.63 18.66 10.88
N THR A 49 -13.43 18.07 11.77
CA THR A 49 -13.51 18.44 13.20
C THR A 49 -13.09 17.30 14.14
N ASN A 50 -12.59 16.19 13.61
CA ASN A 50 -12.18 15.05 14.41
C ASN A 50 -10.80 15.30 15.04
N PRO A 51 -10.67 15.39 16.38
CA PRO A 51 -9.40 15.69 17.05
C PRO A 51 -8.36 14.57 16.89
N ARG A 52 -8.78 13.39 16.39
CA ARG A 52 -7.90 12.25 16.10
C ARG A 52 -7.39 12.22 14.66
N TYR A 53 -7.81 13.15 13.81
CA TYR A 53 -7.38 13.23 12.42
C TYR A 53 -6.61 14.51 12.17
N SER A 54 -5.45 14.40 11.56
CA SER A 54 -4.63 15.55 11.18
C SER A 54 -4.02 15.35 9.80
N VAL A 55 -3.79 16.47 9.11
CA VAL A 55 -3.22 16.50 7.76
C VAL A 55 -2.03 17.45 7.77
N HIS A 56 -0.89 16.98 7.31
CA HIS A 56 0.37 17.71 7.35
C HIS A 56 0.96 17.82 5.94
N PRO A 57 1.36 19.02 5.50
CA PRO A 57 2.27 19.14 4.38
C PRO A 57 3.62 18.54 4.78
N PHE A 58 4.23 17.79 3.91
CA PHE A 58 5.52 17.15 4.13
C PHE A 58 6.45 17.44 2.97
N HIS A 59 7.54 18.13 3.28
CA HIS A 59 8.66 18.40 2.39
C HIS A 59 9.77 17.38 2.62
N SER A 60 10.39 16.92 1.55
CA SER A 60 11.51 15.97 1.59
C SER A 60 12.75 16.60 0.95
N GLU A 61 13.90 16.41 1.56
CA GLU A 61 15.19 16.77 0.96
C GLU A 61 15.69 15.67 -0.01
N ILE A 62 15.08 14.44 0.04
CA ILE A 62 15.49 13.29 -0.77
C ILE A 62 14.76 13.25 -2.10
N LEU A 63 13.47 13.59 -2.10
CA LEU A 63 12.63 13.64 -3.31
C LEU A 63 12.08 15.05 -3.52
N PRO A 64 11.97 15.50 -4.80
CA PRO A 64 11.72 16.92 -5.09
C PRO A 64 10.27 17.38 -4.85
N ASP A 65 9.33 16.44 -4.74
CA ASP A 65 7.91 16.79 -4.68
C ASP A 65 7.39 16.72 -3.25
N ASP A 66 6.74 17.80 -2.83
CA ASP A 66 6.00 17.86 -1.58
C ASP A 66 4.80 16.88 -1.63
N ARG A 67 4.43 16.38 -0.46
CA ARG A 67 3.28 15.48 -0.32
C ARG A 67 2.48 15.77 0.93
N VAL A 68 1.30 15.20 0.98
CA VAL A 68 0.43 15.29 2.14
C VAL A 68 0.56 13.99 2.94
N VAL A 69 0.70 14.14 4.25
CA VAL A 69 0.68 13.03 5.20
C VAL A 69 -0.52 13.21 6.11
N SER A 70 -1.40 12.23 6.13
CA SER A 70 -2.58 12.20 6.99
C SER A 70 -2.34 11.23 8.15
N VAL A 71 -2.67 11.63 9.37
CA VAL A 71 -2.51 10.80 10.56
C VAL A 71 -3.86 10.61 11.24
N TYR A 72 -4.20 9.36 11.54
CA TYR A 72 -5.39 9.00 12.30
C TYR A 72 -5.01 8.25 13.57
N LEU A 73 -5.45 8.76 14.71
CA LEU A 73 -5.12 8.26 16.04
C LEU A 73 -6.22 7.34 16.58
N PRO A 74 -5.90 6.26 17.29
CA PRO A 74 -6.90 5.42 17.92
C PRO A 74 -7.61 6.15 19.09
N PRO A 75 -8.82 5.76 19.49
CA PRO A 75 -9.53 6.40 20.61
C PRO A 75 -8.71 6.48 21.90
N GLN A 76 -7.95 5.43 22.21
CA GLN A 76 -7.09 5.33 23.39
C GLN A 76 -5.97 6.40 23.41
N TYR A 77 -5.63 6.99 22.26
CA TYR A 77 -4.67 8.08 22.23
C TYR A 77 -5.09 9.29 23.06
N LEU A 78 -6.40 9.56 23.15
CA LEU A 78 -6.94 10.68 23.93
C LEU A 78 -7.16 10.32 25.41
N THR A 79 -7.38 9.04 25.74
CA THR A 79 -7.78 8.59 27.08
C THR A 79 -6.65 7.96 27.89
N GLU A 80 -5.58 7.51 27.22
CA GLU A 80 -4.44 6.83 27.81
C GLU A 80 -3.13 7.62 27.50
N PRO A 81 -2.81 8.68 28.28
CA PRO A 81 -1.74 9.64 27.90
C PRO A 81 -0.33 9.04 27.89
N ASP A 82 -0.07 7.98 28.66
CA ASP A 82 1.23 7.33 28.74
C ASP A 82 1.42 6.16 27.75
N ARG A 83 0.33 5.76 27.07
CA ARG A 83 0.36 4.65 26.12
C ARG A 83 1.02 5.06 24.81
N HIS A 84 1.87 4.18 24.30
CA HIS A 84 2.47 4.25 22.95
C HIS A 84 1.83 3.20 22.05
N PHE A 85 1.80 3.47 20.75
CA PHE A 85 1.02 2.72 19.78
C PHE A 85 1.87 2.26 18.60
N PRO A 86 1.61 1.06 18.04
CA PRO A 86 2.16 0.67 16.76
C PRO A 86 1.69 1.61 15.65
N VAL A 87 2.46 1.68 14.57
CA VAL A 87 2.18 2.57 13.43
C VAL A 87 2.03 1.74 12.17
N PHE A 88 0.99 2.04 11.39
CA PHE A 88 0.80 1.48 10.07
C PHE A 88 0.86 2.57 9.01
N TYR A 89 1.96 2.59 8.26
CA TYR A 89 2.16 3.48 7.12
C TYR A 89 1.48 2.90 5.89
N LEU A 90 0.66 3.69 5.22
CA LEU A 90 -0.16 3.27 4.08
C LEU A 90 0.08 4.20 2.89
N HIS A 91 0.44 3.60 1.77
CA HIS A 91 0.62 4.31 0.50
C HIS A 91 -0.71 4.77 -0.07
N ASP A 92 -0.65 5.73 -1.01
CA ASP A 92 -1.83 6.35 -1.62
C ASP A 92 -2.78 6.94 -0.58
N GLY A 93 -2.22 7.68 0.38
CA GLY A 93 -2.90 8.24 1.56
C GLY A 93 -4.16 9.04 1.26
N GLN A 94 -4.24 9.67 0.09
CA GLN A 94 -5.41 10.41 -0.38
C GLN A 94 -6.67 9.53 -0.52
N ASN A 95 -6.51 8.18 -0.65
CA ASN A 95 -7.61 7.23 -0.83
C ASN A 95 -8.11 6.60 0.50
N LEU A 96 -7.47 6.88 1.63
CA LEU A 96 -7.67 6.08 2.85
C LEU A 96 -8.82 6.54 3.74
N PHE A 97 -9.00 7.85 3.88
CA PHE A 97 -9.86 8.41 4.94
C PHE A 97 -11.03 9.21 4.39
N ASP A 98 -10.83 10.00 3.34
CA ASP A 98 -11.79 10.96 2.81
C ASP A 98 -12.03 10.74 1.33
N GLY A 99 -13.28 10.43 0.95
CA GLY A 99 -13.64 10.26 -0.46
C GLY A 99 -13.52 11.53 -1.31
N ARG A 100 -13.42 12.72 -0.68
CA ARG A 100 -13.20 13.99 -1.41
C ARG A 100 -11.78 14.12 -1.95
N THR A 101 -10.81 13.47 -1.30
CA THR A 101 -9.39 13.48 -1.70
C THR A 101 -9.00 12.29 -2.56
N SER A 102 -9.86 11.27 -2.63
CA SER A 102 -9.58 10.02 -3.33
C SER A 102 -9.42 10.23 -4.83
N TYR A 103 -8.52 9.47 -5.44
CA TYR A 103 -8.30 9.45 -6.89
C TYR A 103 -9.59 9.20 -7.68
N ILE A 104 -10.44 8.30 -7.20
CA ILE A 104 -11.81 8.13 -7.69
C ILE A 104 -12.74 8.79 -6.69
N ALA A 105 -13.32 9.92 -7.05
CA ALA A 105 -14.16 10.70 -6.16
C ALA A 105 -15.25 9.83 -5.48
N GLY A 106 -15.35 9.94 -4.18
CA GLY A 106 -16.30 9.20 -3.35
C GLY A 106 -15.90 7.77 -3.01
N LYS A 107 -14.84 7.21 -3.60
CA LYS A 107 -14.32 5.88 -3.23
C LYS A 107 -13.17 6.01 -2.25
N THR A 108 -13.31 5.44 -1.08
CA THR A 108 -12.25 5.46 -0.05
C THR A 108 -12.17 4.13 0.66
N TRP A 109 -11.01 3.83 1.23
CA TRP A 109 -10.83 2.62 2.03
C TRP A 109 -11.59 2.64 3.34
N ASN A 110 -12.05 3.80 3.82
CA ASN A 110 -12.65 3.99 5.15
C ASN A 110 -11.77 3.35 6.24
N ALA A 111 -10.45 3.53 6.11
CA ALA A 111 -9.48 2.83 6.94
C ALA A 111 -9.66 3.13 8.43
N HIS A 112 -9.97 4.39 8.76
CA HIS A 112 -10.22 4.85 10.13
C HIS A 112 -11.46 4.19 10.77
N THR A 113 -12.59 4.14 10.06
CA THR A 113 -13.82 3.53 10.58
C THR A 113 -13.68 2.02 10.75
N THR A 114 -12.93 1.37 9.86
CA THR A 114 -12.61 -0.05 9.97
C THR A 114 -11.72 -0.33 11.17
N ALA A 115 -10.68 0.48 11.39
CA ALA A 115 -9.77 0.35 12.53
C ALA A 115 -10.52 0.59 13.86
N ASP A 116 -11.32 1.66 13.95
CA ASP A 116 -12.11 1.97 15.16
C ASP A 116 -13.03 0.82 15.52
N ARG A 117 -13.83 0.33 14.59
CA ARG A 117 -14.76 -0.78 14.82
C ARG A 117 -14.05 -2.07 15.29
N LEU A 118 -12.90 -2.39 14.72
CA LEU A 118 -12.14 -3.59 15.12
C LEU A 118 -11.48 -3.41 16.48
N ASN A 119 -11.00 -2.22 16.78
CA ASN A 119 -10.44 -1.87 18.08
C ASN A 119 -11.53 -1.92 19.19
N GLU A 120 -12.70 -1.31 18.97
CA GLU A 120 -13.84 -1.35 19.89
C GLU A 120 -14.28 -2.77 20.25
N THR A 121 -14.17 -3.69 19.28
CA THR A 121 -14.53 -5.11 19.46
C THR A 121 -13.36 -5.98 19.92
N GLY A 122 -12.22 -5.40 20.26
CA GLY A 122 -11.03 -6.11 20.75
C GLY A 122 -10.43 -7.10 19.74
N GLN A 123 -10.59 -6.85 18.42
CA GLN A 123 -10.09 -7.74 17.39
C GLN A 123 -8.70 -7.35 16.89
N ILE A 124 -8.30 -6.10 17.15
CA ILE A 124 -6.97 -5.58 16.84
C ILE A 124 -6.43 -4.76 18.01
N GLU A 125 -5.11 -4.66 18.10
CA GLU A 125 -4.48 -3.66 18.95
C GLU A 125 -4.77 -2.25 18.43
N PRO A 126 -4.95 -1.24 19.31
CA PRO A 126 -5.08 0.15 18.89
C PRO A 126 -3.79 0.61 18.23
N LEU A 127 -3.91 1.24 17.03
CA LEU A 127 -2.76 1.65 16.23
C LEU A 127 -2.98 3.02 15.59
N ILE A 128 -1.87 3.69 15.28
CA ILE A 128 -1.85 4.93 14.50
C ILE A 128 -1.81 4.57 13.02
N LEU A 129 -2.70 5.14 12.22
CA LEU A 129 -2.67 5.03 10.76
C LEU A 129 -2.03 6.28 10.17
N VAL A 130 -1.01 6.10 9.33
CA VAL A 130 -0.33 7.16 8.61
C VAL A 130 -0.52 6.98 7.12
N GLY A 131 -1.33 7.84 6.51
CA GLY A 131 -1.57 7.86 5.06
C GLY A 131 -0.58 8.77 4.36
N ILE A 132 0.17 8.24 3.40
CA ILE A 132 1.17 8.97 2.62
C ILE A 132 0.60 9.18 1.22
N ALA A 133 0.19 10.41 0.91
CA ALA A 133 -0.32 10.73 -0.42
C ALA A 133 0.78 10.55 -1.47
N ASN A 134 0.42 10.04 -2.62
CA ASN A 134 1.33 9.96 -3.75
C ASN A 134 1.48 11.34 -4.43
N THR A 135 2.51 11.50 -5.22
CA THR A 135 2.86 12.75 -5.91
C THR A 135 2.35 12.80 -7.37
N GLY A 136 1.29 12.05 -7.67
CA GLY A 136 0.68 12.01 -8.99
C GLY A 136 1.63 11.44 -10.06
N LEU A 137 2.17 12.28 -10.91
CA LEU A 137 3.01 11.85 -12.05
C LEU A 137 4.25 11.04 -11.64
N ARG A 138 4.81 11.31 -10.46
CA ARG A 138 5.99 10.57 -9.98
C ARG A 138 5.67 9.30 -9.22
N ARG A 139 4.39 9.01 -8.93
CA ARG A 139 3.97 7.79 -8.22
C ARG A 139 4.61 6.53 -8.80
N MET A 140 4.62 6.40 -10.13
CA MET A 140 5.24 5.24 -10.78
C MET A 140 6.75 5.16 -10.52
N ALA A 141 7.47 6.29 -10.57
CA ALA A 141 8.90 6.32 -10.28
C ALA A 141 9.19 5.92 -8.83
N GLU A 142 8.44 6.50 -7.89
CA GLU A 142 8.63 6.31 -6.45
C GLU A 142 8.21 4.90 -5.97
N TYR A 143 7.17 4.31 -6.57
CA TYR A 143 6.58 3.05 -6.11
C TYR A 143 7.12 1.81 -6.84
N THR A 144 8.21 1.96 -7.60
CA THR A 144 8.82 0.84 -8.32
C THR A 144 10.28 0.64 -7.95
N PRO A 145 10.69 -0.61 -7.62
CA PRO A 145 12.05 -0.90 -7.16
C PRO A 145 13.10 -0.80 -8.26
N THR A 146 12.71 -1.10 -9.50
CA THR A 146 13.60 -1.17 -10.67
C THR A 146 13.08 -0.30 -11.81
N ARG A 147 13.97 0.09 -12.71
CA ARG A 147 13.60 0.83 -13.91
C ARG A 147 13.20 -0.13 -15.03
N ASP A 148 11.95 -0.07 -15.44
CA ASP A 148 11.48 -0.74 -16.65
C ASP A 148 11.99 0.01 -17.91
N PHE A 149 12.43 -0.73 -18.92
CA PHE A 149 13.00 -0.15 -20.13
C PHE A 149 12.01 0.75 -20.92
N LYS A 150 10.73 0.41 -20.89
CA LYS A 150 9.68 1.12 -21.64
C LYS A 150 8.92 2.14 -20.78
N MET A 151 8.69 1.80 -19.51
CA MET A 151 7.82 2.56 -18.63
C MET A 151 8.58 3.49 -17.68
N GLY A 152 9.91 3.35 -17.56
CA GLY A 152 10.70 4.15 -16.63
C GLY A 152 10.64 3.61 -15.21
N GLY A 153 10.43 4.47 -14.22
CA GLY A 153 10.37 4.07 -12.81
C GLY A 153 11.75 3.90 -12.17
N GLY A 154 11.81 3.17 -11.03
CA GLY A 154 13.05 2.75 -10.38
C GLY A 154 13.60 3.70 -9.33
N GLU A 155 12.78 4.56 -8.73
CA GLU A 155 13.20 5.42 -7.60
C GLU A 155 12.74 4.88 -6.23
N GLY A 156 12.29 3.63 -6.17
CA GLY A 156 11.77 3.01 -4.94
C GLY A 156 12.76 3.04 -3.77
N GLN A 157 14.06 2.94 -4.04
CA GLN A 157 15.09 3.07 -3.01
C GLN A 157 15.13 4.49 -2.41
N LYS A 158 15.03 5.54 -3.25
CA LYS A 158 14.97 6.92 -2.77
C LYS A 158 13.71 7.18 -1.94
N TYR A 159 12.58 6.62 -2.42
CA TYR A 159 11.33 6.70 -1.68
C TYR A 159 11.42 5.98 -0.32
N GLY A 160 12.05 4.82 -0.27
CA GLY A 160 12.33 4.11 0.99
C GLY A 160 13.16 4.95 1.95
N ARG A 161 14.21 5.62 1.46
CA ARG A 161 15.02 6.52 2.27
C ARG A 161 14.20 7.70 2.83
N LEU A 162 13.34 8.32 2.01
CA LEU A 162 12.41 9.37 2.48
C LEU A 162 11.55 8.85 3.66
N LEU A 163 11.01 7.64 3.55
CA LEU A 163 10.20 7.06 4.63
C LEU A 163 11.01 6.83 5.90
N ILE A 164 12.23 6.30 5.77
CA ILE A 164 13.06 5.84 6.89
C ILE A 164 13.85 7.00 7.53
N GLU A 165 14.43 7.86 6.70
CA GLU A 165 15.34 8.91 7.18
C GLU A 165 14.61 10.20 7.56
N GLU A 166 13.42 10.47 6.99
CA GLU A 166 12.69 11.74 7.17
C GLU A 166 11.32 11.55 7.80
N LEU A 167 10.41 10.79 7.14
CA LEU A 167 9.00 10.70 7.57
C LEU A 167 8.85 9.94 8.89
N LYS A 168 9.39 8.73 9.00
CA LYS A 168 9.27 7.93 10.22
C LYS A 168 9.84 8.66 11.45
N PRO A 169 11.03 9.25 11.41
CA PRO A 169 11.54 10.05 12.55
C PRO A 169 10.65 11.26 12.88
N LEU A 170 10.00 11.87 11.89
CA LEU A 170 9.03 12.95 12.14
C LEU A 170 7.81 12.43 12.90
N ILE A 171 7.23 11.32 12.47
CA ILE A 171 6.07 10.71 13.12
C ILE A 171 6.43 10.27 14.55
N ASP A 172 7.58 9.61 14.74
CA ASP A 172 7.99 9.08 16.03
C ASP A 172 8.26 10.18 17.09
N ARG A 173 8.75 11.36 16.69
CA ARG A 173 8.92 12.49 17.62
C ARG A 173 7.66 13.32 17.81
N THR A 174 6.67 13.21 16.91
CA THR A 174 5.43 13.99 16.98
C THR A 174 4.33 13.26 17.74
N TYR A 175 4.31 11.92 17.62
CA TYR A 175 3.27 11.07 18.18
C TYR A 175 3.87 10.02 19.12
N ARG A 176 3.03 9.50 20.03
CA ARG A 176 3.40 8.42 20.95
C ARG A 176 3.41 7.08 20.22
N THR A 177 4.49 6.81 19.51
CA THR A 177 4.70 5.61 18.72
C THR A 177 5.52 4.56 19.48
N LEU A 178 5.40 3.30 19.06
CA LEU A 178 6.35 2.22 19.34
C LEU A 178 7.27 2.11 18.11
N PRO A 179 8.50 2.66 18.16
CA PRO A 179 9.29 2.91 16.94
C PRO A 179 10.00 1.69 16.36
N ASP A 180 10.02 0.58 17.06
CA ASP A 180 10.71 -0.64 16.62
C ASP A 180 9.98 -1.34 15.46
N ALA A 181 10.73 -2.15 14.70
CA ALA A 181 10.22 -2.82 13.51
C ALA A 181 8.99 -3.69 13.77
N LYS A 182 8.93 -4.40 14.92
CA LYS A 182 7.81 -5.30 15.26
C LYS A 182 6.48 -4.55 15.42
N ASN A 183 6.55 -3.24 15.68
CA ASN A 183 5.40 -2.34 15.84
C ASN A 183 5.19 -1.40 14.65
N THR A 184 5.99 -1.57 13.58
CA THR A 184 5.92 -0.73 12.38
C THR A 184 5.45 -1.54 11.18
N GLY A 185 4.31 -1.15 10.63
CA GLY A 185 3.76 -1.74 9.41
C GLY A 185 3.87 -0.81 8.20
N LEU A 186 3.96 -1.41 7.02
CA LEU A 186 3.94 -0.71 5.73
C LEU A 186 2.98 -1.43 4.78
N GLY A 187 2.15 -0.70 4.04
CA GLY A 187 1.18 -1.34 3.17
C GLY A 187 0.60 -0.45 2.08
N GLY A 188 -0.05 -1.09 1.13
CA GLY A 188 -0.75 -0.43 0.04
C GLY A 188 -1.27 -1.41 -1.00
N SER A 189 -1.90 -0.87 -2.04
CA SER A 189 -2.44 -1.64 -3.15
C SER A 189 -1.70 -1.36 -4.46
N SER A 190 -1.79 -2.29 -5.41
CA SER A 190 -1.23 -2.11 -6.75
C SER A 190 0.30 -1.85 -6.72
N LEU A 191 0.77 -0.72 -7.24
CA LEU A 191 2.17 -0.28 -7.08
C LEU A 191 2.51 0.00 -5.60
N GLY A 192 1.54 0.44 -4.77
CA GLY A 192 1.71 0.58 -3.33
C GLY A 192 1.98 -0.75 -2.64
N GLY A 193 1.34 -1.84 -3.08
CA GLY A 193 1.65 -3.20 -2.62
C GLY A 193 3.03 -3.67 -3.06
N LEU A 194 3.43 -3.35 -4.30
CA LEU A 194 4.76 -3.66 -4.82
C LEU A 194 5.87 -2.99 -4.02
N ILE A 195 5.77 -1.68 -3.78
CA ILE A 195 6.78 -0.94 -3.02
C ILE A 195 6.81 -1.34 -1.55
N SER A 196 5.65 -1.68 -0.95
CA SER A 196 5.59 -2.20 0.43
C SER A 196 6.35 -3.51 0.55
N LEU A 197 6.14 -4.43 -0.39
CA LEU A 197 6.85 -5.71 -0.43
C LEU A 197 8.37 -5.49 -0.59
N TYR A 198 8.77 -4.65 -1.54
CA TYR A 198 10.17 -4.31 -1.78
C TYR A 198 10.84 -3.76 -0.52
N LEU A 199 10.25 -2.72 0.08
CA LEU A 199 10.85 -2.07 1.25
C LEU A 199 10.84 -2.95 2.51
N GLY A 200 9.86 -3.85 2.65
CA GLY A 200 9.88 -4.85 3.71
C GLY A 200 11.07 -5.80 3.61
N PHE A 201 11.45 -6.21 2.38
CA PHE A 201 12.61 -7.06 2.15
C PHE A 201 13.95 -6.32 2.28
N GLU A 202 14.02 -5.06 1.83
CA GLU A 202 15.23 -4.25 1.92
C GLU A 202 15.51 -3.73 3.33
N HIS A 203 14.43 -3.46 4.12
CA HIS A 203 14.51 -2.82 5.43
C HIS A 203 13.67 -3.55 6.50
N PRO A 204 13.91 -4.85 6.73
CA PRO A 204 13.16 -5.62 7.74
C PRO A 204 13.43 -5.15 9.18
N GLU A 205 14.53 -4.43 9.40
CA GLU A 205 14.87 -3.77 10.66
C GLU A 205 14.01 -2.53 10.97
N VAL A 206 13.26 -2.04 9.96
CA VAL A 206 12.35 -0.89 10.10
C VAL A 206 10.89 -1.32 9.99
N PHE A 207 10.57 -2.16 9.00
CA PHE A 207 9.21 -2.59 8.71
C PHE A 207 9.10 -4.11 8.81
N SER A 208 8.29 -4.61 9.73
CA SER A 208 8.12 -6.07 9.86
C SER A 208 6.71 -6.57 9.57
N ARG A 209 5.72 -5.67 9.45
CA ARG A 209 4.31 -6.00 9.16
C ARG A 209 3.93 -5.43 7.79
N ILE A 210 3.82 -6.29 6.78
CA ILE A 210 3.72 -5.85 5.38
C ILE A 210 2.36 -6.22 4.79
N ALA A 211 1.62 -5.21 4.30
CA ALA A 211 0.36 -5.42 3.58
C ALA A 211 0.55 -5.23 2.07
N VAL A 212 0.30 -6.30 1.32
CA VAL A 212 0.54 -6.40 -0.11
C VAL A 212 -0.79 -6.71 -0.79
N LEU A 213 -1.60 -5.66 -1.07
CA LEU A 213 -2.93 -5.82 -1.66
C LEU A 213 -2.85 -5.69 -3.18
N SER A 214 -3.35 -6.68 -3.90
CA SER A 214 -3.40 -6.69 -5.38
C SER A 214 -2.11 -6.14 -6.03
N PRO A 215 -0.91 -6.62 -5.66
CA PRO A 215 0.34 -5.98 -6.03
C PRO A 215 0.64 -6.04 -7.53
N SER A 216 1.29 -5.00 -8.05
CA SER A 216 1.77 -4.93 -9.44
C SER A 216 3.02 -5.79 -9.66
N LEU A 217 2.93 -7.10 -9.41
CA LEU A 217 4.06 -8.04 -9.49
C LEU A 217 4.64 -8.19 -10.89
N TRP A 218 3.88 -7.80 -11.92
CA TRP A 218 4.27 -7.85 -13.33
C TRP A 218 5.37 -6.83 -13.68
N TRP A 219 5.62 -5.84 -12.81
CA TRP A 219 6.58 -4.77 -13.04
C TRP A 219 7.96 -5.30 -13.43
N ASP A 220 8.57 -4.68 -14.45
CA ASP A 220 9.92 -4.99 -14.94
C ASP A 220 10.18 -6.51 -14.98
N HIS A 221 9.36 -7.21 -15.75
CA HIS A 221 9.43 -8.68 -15.90
C HIS A 221 9.44 -9.44 -14.57
N ARG A 222 8.65 -9.02 -13.59
CA ARG A 222 8.56 -9.60 -12.25
C ARG A 222 9.88 -9.50 -11.47
N SER A 223 10.58 -8.38 -11.57
CA SER A 223 11.88 -8.16 -10.90
C SER A 223 11.83 -8.44 -9.40
N ILE A 224 10.71 -8.13 -8.75
CA ILE A 224 10.51 -8.39 -7.32
C ILE A 224 10.61 -9.89 -6.94
N LEU A 225 10.13 -10.80 -7.80
CA LEU A 225 10.23 -12.23 -7.52
C LEU A 225 11.69 -12.72 -7.57
N ARG A 226 12.51 -12.15 -8.47
CA ARG A 226 13.95 -12.44 -8.51
C ARG A 226 14.63 -11.93 -7.25
N LEU A 227 14.36 -10.68 -6.86
CA LEU A 227 14.91 -10.08 -5.65
C LEU A 227 14.62 -10.95 -4.42
N ILE A 228 13.38 -11.43 -4.26
CA ILE A 228 12.99 -12.29 -3.14
C ILE A 228 13.66 -13.66 -3.23
N ASN A 229 13.74 -14.26 -4.44
CA ASN A 229 14.40 -15.55 -4.63
C ASN A 229 15.89 -15.53 -4.29
N ASP A 230 16.55 -14.39 -4.49
CA ASP A 230 18.00 -14.20 -4.28
C ASP A 230 18.34 -13.85 -2.81
N GLN A 231 17.33 -13.74 -1.91
CA GLN A 231 17.57 -13.51 -0.49
C GLN A 231 18.31 -14.68 0.15
N ALA A 232 19.40 -14.37 0.86
CA ALA A 232 20.22 -15.37 1.53
C ALA A 232 19.54 -15.99 2.76
N ALA A 233 18.65 -15.26 3.41
CA ALA A 233 17.90 -15.68 4.60
C ALA A 233 16.51 -15.06 4.62
N LYS A 234 15.58 -15.74 5.28
CA LYS A 234 14.23 -15.23 5.53
C LYS A 234 14.30 -14.06 6.52
N PRO A 235 13.90 -12.83 6.14
CA PRO A 235 13.75 -11.74 7.09
C PRO A 235 12.54 -11.96 8.02
N HIS A 236 12.56 -11.31 9.19
CA HIS A 236 11.46 -11.38 10.16
C HIS A 236 10.28 -10.49 9.72
N LEU A 237 9.55 -10.96 8.73
CA LEU A 237 8.37 -10.27 8.19
C LEU A 237 7.10 -11.08 8.43
N ARG A 238 6.03 -10.38 8.77
CA ARG A 238 4.65 -10.87 8.72
C ARG A 238 3.95 -10.24 7.52
N ILE A 239 3.53 -11.05 6.55
CA ILE A 239 3.10 -10.59 5.24
C ILE A 239 1.63 -10.97 5.01
N TRP A 240 0.79 -9.96 4.73
CA TRP A 240 -0.50 -10.15 4.10
C TRP A 240 -0.35 -9.99 2.59
N LEU A 241 -0.77 -10.99 1.83
CA LEU A 241 -0.82 -10.97 0.36
C LEU A 241 -2.24 -11.29 -0.09
N ASP A 242 -2.80 -10.49 -0.98
CA ASP A 242 -4.08 -10.82 -1.60
C ASP A 242 -4.13 -10.47 -3.09
N MET A 243 -5.13 -11.06 -3.77
CA MET A 243 -5.46 -10.75 -5.16
C MET A 243 -6.95 -11.00 -5.42
N GLY A 244 -7.61 -10.05 -6.08
CA GLY A 244 -8.99 -10.24 -6.54
C GLY A 244 -9.07 -11.19 -7.73
N THR A 245 -10.01 -12.15 -7.70
CA THR A 245 -10.13 -13.13 -8.80
C THR A 245 -10.66 -12.54 -10.10
N ALA A 246 -11.33 -11.38 -10.04
CA ALA A 246 -11.81 -10.65 -11.22
C ALA A 246 -10.78 -9.64 -11.79
N GLU A 247 -9.60 -9.51 -11.18
CA GLU A 247 -8.53 -8.63 -11.68
C GLU A 247 -7.82 -9.20 -12.92
N GLY A 248 -7.93 -10.49 -13.15
CA GLY A 248 -7.40 -11.19 -14.32
C GLY A 248 -6.43 -12.31 -13.97
N MET A 249 -6.50 -13.38 -14.78
CA MET A 249 -5.75 -14.62 -14.54
C MET A 249 -4.23 -14.46 -14.49
N ARG A 250 -3.69 -13.47 -15.20
CA ARG A 250 -2.25 -13.19 -15.18
C ARG A 250 -1.81 -12.71 -13.80
N TYR A 251 -2.53 -11.77 -13.22
CA TYR A 251 -2.20 -11.18 -11.92
C TYR A 251 -2.36 -12.20 -10.80
N LEU A 252 -3.41 -13.02 -10.90
CA LEU A 252 -3.64 -14.12 -9.96
C LEU A 252 -2.48 -15.15 -10.00
N ARG A 253 -2.01 -15.52 -11.21
CA ARG A 253 -0.82 -16.38 -11.35
C ARG A 253 0.43 -15.77 -10.72
N ASP A 254 0.64 -14.47 -10.89
CA ASP A 254 1.80 -13.78 -10.32
C ASP A 254 1.73 -13.76 -8.78
N ALA A 255 0.54 -13.56 -8.20
CA ALA A 255 0.33 -13.65 -6.75
C ALA A 255 0.58 -15.07 -6.21
N ASN A 256 0.08 -16.10 -6.92
CA ASN A 256 0.36 -17.51 -6.61
C ASN A 256 1.85 -17.86 -6.69
N LEU A 257 2.58 -17.28 -7.66
CA LEU A 257 4.03 -17.49 -7.76
C LEU A 257 4.75 -16.86 -6.56
N LEU A 258 4.34 -15.67 -6.14
CA LEU A 258 4.89 -15.02 -4.95
C LEU A 258 4.60 -15.83 -3.69
N GLU A 259 3.36 -16.29 -3.50
CA GLU A 259 2.99 -17.13 -2.35
C GLU A 259 3.89 -18.37 -2.25
N ARG A 260 4.01 -19.13 -3.35
CA ARG A 260 4.86 -20.33 -3.39
C ARG A 260 6.32 -20.03 -3.12
N LEU A 261 6.81 -18.88 -3.61
CA LEU A 261 8.17 -18.44 -3.38
C LEU A 261 8.40 -18.13 -1.90
N LEU A 262 7.48 -17.41 -1.27
CA LEU A 262 7.55 -17.10 0.16
C LEU A 262 7.53 -18.39 1.01
N VAL A 263 6.62 -19.33 0.70
CA VAL A 263 6.56 -20.64 1.39
C VAL A 263 7.87 -21.42 1.21
N LYS A 264 8.44 -21.43 0.00
CA LYS A 264 9.75 -22.05 -0.27
C LYS A 264 10.86 -21.47 0.58
N HIS A 265 10.81 -20.17 0.86
CA HIS A 265 11.76 -19.46 1.74
C HIS A 265 11.42 -19.58 3.25
N GLY A 266 10.39 -20.37 3.61
CA GLY A 266 10.09 -20.72 4.99
C GLY A 266 8.99 -19.89 5.66
N TRP A 267 8.25 -19.04 4.91
CA TRP A 267 7.02 -18.45 5.45
C TRP A 267 5.94 -19.50 5.64
N GLN A 268 5.15 -19.37 6.70
CA GLN A 268 4.11 -20.32 7.07
C GLN A 268 2.72 -19.66 6.95
N LEU A 269 1.85 -20.25 6.13
CA LEU A 269 0.47 -19.78 5.98
C LEU A 269 -0.26 -19.83 7.32
N GLY A 270 -0.99 -18.76 7.62
CA GLY A 270 -1.71 -18.57 8.89
C GLY A 270 -0.85 -18.16 10.07
N VAL A 271 0.49 -18.15 9.95
CA VAL A 271 1.42 -17.75 11.01
C VAL A 271 2.04 -16.38 10.70
N ASP A 272 2.90 -16.32 9.71
CA ASP A 272 3.61 -15.11 9.29
C ASP A 272 3.36 -14.75 7.81
N LEU A 273 2.56 -15.56 7.10
CA LEU A 273 2.03 -15.29 5.77
C LEU A 273 0.53 -15.52 5.75
N ALA A 274 -0.24 -14.55 5.29
CA ALA A 274 -1.60 -14.75 4.81
C ALA A 274 -1.61 -14.59 3.30
N TYR A 275 -2.22 -15.56 2.58
CA TYR A 275 -2.52 -15.43 1.16
C TYR A 275 -4.00 -15.62 0.93
N VAL A 276 -4.64 -14.65 0.26
CA VAL A 276 -6.09 -14.66 0.04
C VAL A 276 -6.43 -14.32 -1.41
N GLU A 277 -7.03 -15.28 -2.11
CA GLU A 277 -7.73 -15.02 -3.36
C GLU A 277 -9.15 -14.55 -3.05
N VAL A 278 -9.49 -13.32 -3.43
CA VAL A 278 -10.77 -12.70 -3.06
C VAL A 278 -11.79 -12.89 -4.19
N PRO A 279 -12.80 -13.77 -4.03
CA PRO A 279 -13.74 -14.09 -5.09
C PRO A 279 -14.49 -12.85 -5.62
N GLY A 280 -14.46 -12.66 -6.94
CA GLY A 280 -15.17 -11.57 -7.61
C GLY A 280 -14.62 -10.16 -7.36
N ALA A 281 -13.59 -10.00 -6.53
CA ALA A 281 -13.02 -8.69 -6.27
C ALA A 281 -12.27 -8.15 -7.51
N VAL A 282 -12.46 -6.87 -7.76
CA VAL A 282 -11.83 -6.09 -8.83
C VAL A 282 -10.73 -5.20 -8.28
N HIS A 283 -9.99 -4.54 -9.16
CA HIS A 283 -8.86 -3.67 -8.82
C HIS A 283 -9.33 -2.24 -8.52
N ASP A 284 -9.95 -2.02 -7.36
CA ASP A 284 -10.41 -0.70 -6.94
C ASP A 284 -10.46 -0.51 -5.41
N GLU A 285 -10.64 0.75 -4.98
CA GLU A 285 -10.65 1.15 -3.58
C GLU A 285 -11.76 0.48 -2.77
N ASN A 286 -12.93 0.23 -3.34
CA ASN A 286 -14.02 -0.44 -2.63
C ASN A 286 -13.67 -1.91 -2.33
N ALA A 287 -13.04 -2.59 -3.30
CA ALA A 287 -12.60 -3.97 -3.11
C ALA A 287 -11.51 -4.05 -2.03
N TRP A 288 -10.57 -3.10 -2.00
CA TRP A 288 -9.53 -3.03 -0.94
C TRP A 288 -10.11 -2.65 0.41
N SER A 289 -11.03 -1.69 0.47
CA SER A 289 -11.77 -1.33 1.69
C SER A 289 -12.45 -2.53 2.34
N ASN A 290 -13.16 -3.34 1.54
CA ASN A 290 -13.91 -4.51 2.03
C ASN A 290 -13.02 -5.56 2.73
N ARG A 291 -11.74 -5.65 2.37
CA ARG A 291 -10.81 -6.63 2.93
C ARG A 291 -9.79 -6.05 3.90
N PHE A 292 -9.73 -4.72 4.03
CA PHE A 292 -8.79 -4.05 4.92
C PHE A 292 -8.89 -4.49 6.39
N GLY A 293 -10.12 -4.81 6.85
CA GLY A 293 -10.32 -5.34 8.20
C GLY A 293 -9.60 -6.68 8.45
N ASN A 294 -9.50 -7.55 7.44
CA ASN A 294 -8.76 -8.80 7.55
C ASN A 294 -7.23 -8.56 7.56
N VAL A 295 -6.76 -7.57 6.80
CA VAL A 295 -5.37 -7.10 6.84
C VAL A 295 -4.99 -6.70 8.27
N LEU A 296 -5.81 -5.85 8.89
CA LEU A 296 -5.58 -5.37 10.26
C LEU A 296 -5.55 -6.51 11.27
N ARG A 297 -6.54 -7.44 11.23
CA ARG A 297 -6.57 -8.61 12.14
C ARG A 297 -5.34 -9.49 12.02
N PHE A 298 -4.83 -9.65 10.81
CA PHE A 298 -3.65 -10.48 10.60
C PHE A 298 -2.37 -9.77 11.01
N LEU A 299 -2.21 -8.49 10.66
CA LEU A 299 -0.97 -7.76 10.94
C LEU A 299 -0.90 -7.19 12.36
N PHE A 300 -2.04 -6.79 12.94
CA PHE A 300 -2.13 -6.13 14.25
C PHE A 300 -3.17 -6.80 15.16
N PRO A 301 -3.06 -8.11 15.44
CA PRO A 301 -4.01 -8.80 16.33
C PRO A 301 -3.96 -8.22 17.74
N ALA A 302 -5.10 -8.29 18.45
CA ALA A 302 -5.24 -7.86 19.86
C ALA A 302 -4.39 -8.72 20.80
#